data_c3feefc169ca293acc529f62e702d5d8
#
_entry.id   c3feefc169ca293acc529f62e702d5d8
#
_cell.length_a   1.000
_cell.length_b   1.000
_cell.length_c   1.000
_cell.angle_alpha   90.00
_cell.angle_beta   90.00
_cell.angle_gamma   90.00
#
_symmetry.space_group_name_H-M   'P 1'
#
loop_
_entity.id
_entity.type
_entity.pdbx_description
1 polymer ?
#
loop_
_entity_poly.entity_id
_entity_poly.type
_entity_poly.pdbx_seq_one_letter_code
_entity_poly.pdbx_strand_id
1 'polypeptide(L)'
;MECSPDTVGEFSAVAYFFGRELQQRLNRPIGLIEAAYSGCGAESWISDATLKADPLYQQILEKTAADNRDPSRANTPNRATVLYNGVIAPLQPFAIKGAIWYQGEQNAARAHQYRTLFPALIDDWRRTWGQGDFPFLFVQLPNYLSDKTKPDHPLEPESSAWAELRDAQRLALSAPNTGMAVTIDLGDPRDIHPKNKVDVGRRLARQALSVAYGHSLFASGPLYRSMTIVGNEAHLQFFDVGGGLVAKGPELKGFAIAGADQKFVWAKASIVGNKVVVSSEQVARPVAVRYAWADNPDCNLCNKEGLSASPFRTDDWPGVTTNVLK
;
A
#
# COMPACT_ATOMS: atom_id res chain seq x y z
N MET A 1 19.91 19.99 -9.67
CA MET A 1 20.80 19.33 -10.66
C MET A 1 19.92 18.81 -11.78
N GLU A 2 20.31 19.00 -13.03
CA GLU A 2 19.60 18.41 -14.17
C GLU A 2 19.85 16.90 -14.23
N CYS A 3 18.82 16.12 -14.58
CA CYS A 3 18.92 14.66 -14.68
C CYS A 3 19.63 14.29 -15.99
N SER A 4 20.75 13.56 -15.87
CA SER A 4 21.56 13.09 -16.98
C SER A 4 22.03 11.65 -16.71
N PRO A 5 22.62 10.94 -17.71
CA PRO A 5 23.23 9.64 -17.49
C PRO A 5 24.27 9.63 -16.36
N ASP A 6 25.00 10.75 -16.16
CA ASP A 6 26.04 10.86 -15.13
C ASP A 6 25.49 11.12 -13.73
N THR A 7 24.23 11.60 -13.59
CA THR A 7 23.65 12.02 -12.31
C THR A 7 22.52 11.13 -11.84
N VAL A 8 21.93 10.29 -12.73
CA VAL A 8 20.73 9.51 -12.42
C VAL A 8 21.04 8.22 -11.63
N GLY A 9 22.28 7.73 -11.70
CA GLY A 9 22.65 6.42 -11.14
C GLY A 9 22.41 6.30 -9.63
N GLU A 10 22.65 7.38 -8.89
CA GLU A 10 22.48 7.44 -7.42
C GLU A 10 21.11 7.95 -7.00
N PHE A 11 20.25 8.34 -7.94
CA PHE A 11 18.93 8.87 -7.64
C PHE A 11 17.87 7.75 -7.55
N SER A 12 16.82 7.96 -6.75
CA SER A 12 15.71 7.02 -6.61
C SER A 12 15.13 6.61 -7.96
N ALA A 13 15.25 5.34 -8.33
CA ALA A 13 14.71 4.82 -9.59
C ALA A 13 13.18 4.99 -9.66
N VAL A 14 12.45 4.84 -8.55
CA VAL A 14 11.00 5.05 -8.52
C VAL A 14 10.68 6.51 -8.84
N ALA A 15 11.35 7.46 -8.17
CA ALA A 15 11.13 8.88 -8.41
C ALA A 15 11.56 9.28 -9.84
N TYR A 16 12.65 8.73 -10.36
CA TYR A 16 13.08 8.96 -11.74
C TYR A 16 12.04 8.51 -12.76
N PHE A 17 11.57 7.25 -12.68
CA PHE A 17 10.58 6.75 -13.64
C PHE A 17 9.22 7.45 -13.50
N PHE A 18 8.84 7.83 -12.29
CA PHE A 18 7.69 8.69 -12.03
C PHE A 18 7.82 10.05 -12.72
N GLY A 19 8.91 10.76 -12.47
CA GLY A 19 9.15 12.08 -13.05
C GLY A 19 9.28 12.06 -14.56
N ARG A 20 9.97 11.06 -15.12
CA ARG A 20 10.10 10.85 -16.56
C ARG A 20 8.75 10.66 -17.25
N GLU A 21 7.89 9.78 -16.71
CA GLU A 21 6.54 9.56 -17.26
C GLU A 21 5.70 10.84 -17.19
N LEU A 22 5.75 11.59 -16.10
CA LEU A 22 5.05 12.87 -15.99
C LEU A 22 5.58 13.91 -16.97
N GLN A 23 6.91 14.03 -17.10
CA GLN A 23 7.54 14.97 -18.03
C GLN A 23 7.09 14.70 -19.46
N GLN A 24 7.07 13.44 -19.87
CA GLN A 24 6.64 13.03 -21.21
C GLN A 24 5.14 13.31 -21.45
N ARG A 25 4.28 13.03 -20.45
CA ARG A 25 2.83 13.20 -20.57
C ARG A 25 2.37 14.67 -20.50
N LEU A 26 3.04 15.47 -19.69
CA LEU A 26 2.67 16.86 -19.47
C LEU A 26 3.45 17.84 -20.37
N ASN A 27 4.53 17.38 -20.99
CA ASN A 27 5.48 18.19 -21.74
C ASN A 27 5.96 19.42 -20.95
N ARG A 28 6.32 19.20 -19.67
CA ARG A 28 6.78 20.24 -18.74
C ARG A 28 7.93 19.72 -17.89
N PRO A 29 8.85 20.58 -17.44
CA PRO A 29 9.86 20.19 -16.45
C PRO A 29 9.21 19.68 -15.17
N ILE A 30 9.75 18.61 -14.60
CA ILE A 30 9.33 18.03 -13.33
C ILE A 30 10.50 18.09 -12.36
N GLY A 31 10.34 18.84 -11.27
CA GLY A 31 11.29 18.87 -10.16
C GLY A 31 11.02 17.70 -9.21
N LEU A 32 12.08 17.00 -8.81
CA LEU A 32 12.02 15.90 -7.86
C LEU A 32 12.95 16.19 -6.68
N ILE A 33 12.44 15.96 -5.47
CA ILE A 33 13.22 16.00 -4.22
C ILE A 33 13.24 14.60 -3.67
N GLU A 34 14.42 14.02 -3.54
CA GLU A 34 14.58 12.72 -2.90
C GLU A 34 14.76 12.90 -1.40
N ALA A 35 13.81 12.36 -0.64
CA ALA A 35 13.81 12.29 0.81
C ALA A 35 13.55 10.83 1.18
N ALA A 36 14.59 9.99 1.09
CA ALA A 36 14.47 8.54 1.27
C ALA A 36 15.54 8.03 2.24
N TYR A 37 15.12 7.09 3.11
CA TYR A 37 16.02 6.36 3.99
C TYR A 37 15.49 4.94 4.20
N SER A 38 16.34 3.95 3.95
CA SER A 38 15.95 2.54 3.98
C SER A 38 15.74 2.01 5.41
N GLY A 39 14.82 1.04 5.57
CA GLY A 39 14.64 0.26 6.80
C GLY A 39 14.00 1.02 7.96
N CYS A 40 13.29 2.12 7.69
CA CYS A 40 12.65 2.93 8.74
C CYS A 40 11.13 2.76 8.76
N GLY A 41 10.55 2.77 9.96
CA GLY A 41 9.11 2.83 10.17
C GLY A 41 8.53 4.21 9.86
N ALA A 42 7.24 4.27 9.56
CA ALA A 42 6.52 5.51 9.26
C ALA A 42 6.64 6.54 10.40
N GLU A 43 6.70 6.09 11.64
CA GLU A 43 6.88 6.93 12.83
C GLU A 43 8.14 7.79 12.81
N SER A 44 9.17 7.39 12.07
CA SER A 44 10.40 8.19 11.93
C SER A 44 10.17 9.47 11.12
N TRP A 45 9.14 9.48 10.29
CA TRP A 45 8.77 10.53 9.35
C TRP A 45 7.61 11.42 9.81
N ILE A 46 7.17 11.27 11.08
CA ILE A 46 6.05 12.00 11.67
C ILE A 46 6.58 12.97 12.73
N SER A 47 5.98 14.15 12.85
CA SER A 47 6.33 15.13 13.89
C SER A 47 6.04 14.61 15.30
N ASP A 48 6.83 15.05 16.28
CA ASP A 48 6.63 14.74 17.69
C ASP A 48 5.23 15.17 18.20
N ALA A 49 4.74 16.31 17.72
CA ALA A 49 3.43 16.81 18.08
C ALA A 49 2.30 15.86 17.67
N THR A 50 2.36 15.29 16.45
CA THR A 50 1.37 14.34 15.97
C THR A 50 1.42 13.02 16.72
N LEU A 51 2.62 12.49 17.00
CA LEU A 51 2.74 11.24 17.75
C LEU A 51 2.29 11.38 19.21
N LYS A 52 2.51 12.53 19.84
CA LYS A 52 2.07 12.82 21.22
C LYS A 52 0.56 13.05 21.34
N ALA A 53 -0.10 13.43 20.25
CA ALA A 53 -1.54 13.74 20.27
C ALA A 53 -2.42 12.50 20.42
N ASP A 54 -1.93 11.30 20.06
CA ASP A 54 -2.71 10.07 20.11
C ASP A 54 -2.07 9.02 21.03
N PRO A 55 -2.77 8.57 22.10
CA PRO A 55 -2.29 7.52 23.01
C PRO A 55 -1.89 6.22 22.32
N LEU A 56 -2.41 5.89 21.14
CA LEU A 56 -2.04 4.71 20.35
C LEU A 56 -0.54 4.68 19.99
N TYR A 57 0.14 5.83 19.99
CA TYR A 57 1.56 5.94 19.65
C TYR A 57 2.47 6.05 20.88
N GLN A 58 1.91 6.00 22.09
CA GLN A 58 2.67 6.13 23.34
C GLN A 58 3.84 5.13 23.42
N GLN A 59 3.61 3.87 23.05
CA GLN A 59 4.66 2.84 23.08
C GLN A 59 5.80 3.12 22.06
N ILE A 60 5.50 3.77 20.94
CA ILE A 60 6.51 4.22 19.96
C ILE A 60 7.41 5.28 20.59
N LEU A 61 6.81 6.23 21.32
CA LEU A 61 7.55 7.30 22.01
C LEU A 61 8.38 6.76 23.16
N GLU A 62 7.85 5.84 23.96
CA GLU A 62 8.57 5.17 25.06
C GLU A 62 9.77 4.37 24.54
N LYS A 63 9.58 3.60 23.46
CA LYS A 63 10.68 2.89 22.80
C LYS A 63 11.75 3.87 22.31
N THR A 64 11.36 4.96 21.65
CA THR A 64 12.29 6.00 21.18
C THR A 64 13.05 6.63 22.36
N ALA A 65 12.39 6.91 23.46
CA ALA A 65 13.03 7.44 24.67
C ALA A 65 14.03 6.44 25.30
N ALA A 66 13.75 5.14 25.22
CA ALA A 66 14.67 4.09 25.64
C ALA A 66 15.89 4.00 24.70
N ASP A 67 15.65 3.98 23.39
CA ASP A 67 16.71 3.94 22.36
C ASP A 67 17.62 5.18 22.43
N ASN A 68 17.09 6.36 22.80
CA ASN A 68 17.88 7.58 22.99
C ASN A 68 18.85 7.49 24.18
N ARG A 69 18.57 6.66 25.21
CA ARG A 69 19.45 6.43 26.37
C ARG A 69 20.50 5.36 26.09
N ASP A 70 20.35 4.58 25.01
CA ASP A 70 21.32 3.56 24.64
C ASP A 70 22.30 4.14 23.59
N PRO A 71 23.58 4.32 23.92
CA PRO A 71 24.56 4.89 22.99
C PRO A 71 24.68 4.08 21.66
N SER A 72 24.44 2.77 21.70
CA SER A 72 24.47 1.91 20.49
C SER A 72 23.33 2.16 19.53
N ARG A 73 22.22 2.73 20.01
CA ARG A 73 20.98 3.00 19.26
C ARG A 73 20.70 4.48 19.06
N ALA A 74 21.37 5.35 19.82
CA ALA A 74 21.11 6.79 19.83
C ALA A 74 21.25 7.47 18.47
N ASN A 75 22.00 6.87 17.54
CA ASN A 75 22.22 7.40 16.17
C ASN A 75 21.46 6.65 15.09
N THR A 76 20.54 5.73 15.43
CA THR A 76 19.78 5.01 14.40
C THR A 76 18.64 5.89 13.87
N PRO A 77 18.42 5.94 12.56
CA PRO A 77 17.34 6.74 11.96
C PRO A 77 15.95 6.11 12.17
N ASN A 78 15.87 4.85 12.58
CA ASN A 78 14.62 4.13 12.84
C ASN A 78 14.05 4.44 14.25
N ARG A 79 14.12 5.69 14.68
CA ARG A 79 13.48 6.22 15.89
C ARG A 79 12.41 7.23 15.47
N ALA A 80 11.35 7.34 16.27
CA ALA A 80 10.29 8.28 15.97
C ALA A 80 10.85 9.70 15.76
N THR A 81 10.29 10.41 14.82
CA THR A 81 10.56 11.83 14.48
C THR A 81 11.93 12.18 13.88
N VAL A 82 12.88 11.26 13.89
CA VAL A 82 14.27 11.58 13.49
C VAL A 82 14.36 12.03 12.03
N LEU A 83 13.70 11.28 11.14
CA LEU A 83 13.70 11.63 9.71
C LEU A 83 12.75 12.79 9.40
N TYR A 84 11.69 12.96 10.18
CA TYR A 84 10.88 14.17 10.10
C TYR A 84 11.73 15.42 10.38
N ASN A 85 12.43 15.44 11.51
CA ASN A 85 13.24 16.60 11.93
C ASN A 85 14.44 16.86 11.02
N GLY A 86 15.13 15.79 10.60
CA GLY A 86 16.35 15.92 9.79
C GLY A 86 16.14 16.06 8.30
N VAL A 87 15.00 15.62 7.78
CA VAL A 87 14.76 15.55 6.33
C VAL A 87 13.51 16.32 5.93
N ILE A 88 12.36 16.07 6.57
CA ILE A 88 11.08 16.64 6.14
C ILE A 88 10.90 18.09 6.57
N ALA A 89 11.13 18.40 7.83
CA ALA A 89 10.95 19.76 8.34
C ALA A 89 11.80 20.81 7.61
N PRO A 90 13.07 20.55 7.24
CA PRO A 90 13.86 21.50 6.44
C PRO A 90 13.32 21.75 5.04
N LEU A 91 12.51 20.83 4.47
CA LEU A 91 11.93 20.99 3.14
C LEU A 91 10.63 21.81 3.13
N GLN A 92 9.96 21.95 4.25
CA GLN A 92 8.64 22.60 4.34
C GLN A 92 8.56 24.05 3.78
N PRO A 93 9.65 24.87 3.81
CA PRO A 93 9.64 26.17 3.13
C PRO A 93 9.46 26.08 1.61
N PHE A 94 9.74 24.93 0.97
CA PHE A 94 9.56 24.76 -0.47
C PHE A 94 8.13 24.37 -0.79
N ALA A 95 7.51 25.09 -1.72
CA ALA A 95 6.23 24.71 -2.28
C ALA A 95 6.37 23.43 -3.11
N ILE A 96 5.52 22.44 -2.85
CA ILE A 96 5.49 21.17 -3.58
C ILE A 96 4.15 20.96 -4.28
N LYS A 97 4.14 20.21 -5.38
CA LYS A 97 2.89 19.80 -6.03
C LYS A 97 2.24 18.62 -5.32
N GLY A 98 3.02 17.79 -4.65
CA GLY A 98 2.58 16.62 -3.93
C GLY A 98 3.74 15.75 -3.47
N ALA A 99 3.44 14.66 -2.80
CA ALA A 99 4.41 13.66 -2.34
C ALA A 99 4.13 12.30 -2.98
N ILE A 100 5.20 11.52 -3.20
CA ILE A 100 5.12 10.09 -3.50
C ILE A 100 5.77 9.32 -2.35
N TRP A 101 5.12 8.25 -1.89
CA TRP A 101 5.53 7.49 -0.70
C TRP A 101 5.63 6.01 -1.01
N TYR A 102 6.77 5.39 -0.71
CA TYR A 102 6.98 3.95 -0.83
C TYR A 102 7.62 3.43 0.45
N GLN A 103 6.83 2.89 1.34
CA GLN A 103 7.25 2.36 2.64
C GLN A 103 6.14 1.46 3.18
N GLY A 104 6.43 0.63 4.17
CA GLY A 104 5.47 -0.20 4.88
C GLY A 104 6.12 -1.43 5.51
N GLU A 105 7.20 -1.91 4.95
CA GLU A 105 7.88 -3.16 5.30
C GLU A 105 8.23 -3.22 6.79
N GLN A 106 8.80 -2.15 7.33
CA GLN A 106 9.17 -2.05 8.74
C GLN A 106 7.97 -2.00 9.69
N ASN A 107 6.80 -1.62 9.18
CA ASN A 107 5.56 -1.59 9.95
C ASN A 107 4.69 -2.85 9.76
N ALA A 108 5.09 -3.82 8.93
CA ALA A 108 4.27 -4.98 8.59
C ALA A 108 3.85 -5.78 9.85
N ALA A 109 4.75 -6.00 10.79
CA ALA A 109 4.43 -6.67 12.04
C ALA A 109 3.43 -5.90 12.92
N ARG A 110 3.18 -4.62 12.65
CA ARG A 110 2.25 -3.72 13.35
C ARG A 110 1.22 -3.11 12.40
N ALA A 111 0.78 -3.89 11.42
CA ALA A 111 -0.10 -3.44 10.36
C ALA A 111 -1.43 -2.85 10.88
N HIS A 112 -1.96 -3.38 11.97
CA HIS A 112 -3.16 -2.81 12.60
C HIS A 112 -2.92 -1.38 13.09
N GLN A 113 -1.78 -1.09 13.74
CA GLN A 113 -1.41 0.27 14.15
C GLN A 113 -1.18 1.18 12.92
N TYR A 114 -0.65 0.64 11.83
CA TYR A 114 -0.41 1.39 10.60
C TYR A 114 -1.70 1.94 9.96
N ARG A 115 -2.86 1.33 10.25
CA ARG A 115 -4.18 1.83 9.77
C ARG A 115 -4.49 3.25 10.24
N THR A 116 -3.94 3.66 11.39
CA THR A 116 -4.07 5.03 11.91
C THR A 116 -2.79 5.83 11.71
N LEU A 117 -1.62 5.19 11.84
CA LEU A 117 -0.33 5.86 11.75
C LEU A 117 -0.07 6.45 10.37
N PHE A 118 -0.44 5.74 9.30
CA PHE A 118 -0.20 6.23 7.94
C PHE A 118 -1.11 7.41 7.54
N PRO A 119 -2.42 7.39 7.79
CA PRO A 119 -3.22 8.60 7.68
C PRO A 119 -2.70 9.77 8.52
N ALA A 120 -2.26 9.52 9.77
CA ALA A 120 -1.68 10.56 10.63
C ALA A 120 -0.40 11.18 10.03
N LEU A 121 0.44 10.40 9.34
CA LEU A 121 1.60 10.91 8.59
C LEU A 121 1.16 11.85 7.46
N ILE A 122 0.15 11.46 6.69
CA ILE A 122 -0.36 12.27 5.58
C ILE A 122 -0.89 13.62 6.11
N ASP A 123 -1.69 13.58 7.16
CA ASP A 123 -2.29 14.76 7.78
C ASP A 123 -1.22 15.64 8.42
N ASP A 124 -0.21 15.04 9.07
CA ASP A 124 0.93 15.76 9.67
C ASP A 124 1.72 16.55 8.62
N TRP A 125 2.06 15.95 7.50
CA TRP A 125 2.78 16.64 6.43
C TRP A 125 1.93 17.76 5.82
N ARG A 126 0.66 17.52 5.55
CA ARG A 126 -0.26 18.55 5.02
C ARG A 126 -0.41 19.73 5.95
N ARG A 127 -0.60 19.46 7.23
CA ARG A 127 -0.74 20.48 8.28
C ARG A 127 0.55 21.31 8.43
N THR A 128 1.68 20.65 8.47
CA THR A 128 2.96 21.32 8.69
C THR A 128 3.50 22.03 7.45
N TRP A 129 3.16 21.57 6.27
CA TRP A 129 3.47 22.27 5.01
C TRP A 129 2.57 23.48 4.76
N GLY A 130 1.35 23.49 5.28
CA GLY A 130 0.41 24.59 5.15
C GLY A 130 -0.11 24.84 3.73
N GLN A 131 -0.02 23.83 2.83
CA GLN A 131 -0.50 23.92 1.45
C GLN A 131 -1.86 23.23 1.22
N GLY A 132 -2.64 22.98 2.29
CA GLY A 132 -3.90 22.24 2.19
C GLY A 132 -3.68 20.76 1.86
N ASP A 133 -4.72 20.13 1.32
CA ASP A 133 -4.72 18.71 0.98
C ASP A 133 -3.97 18.44 -0.33
N PHE A 134 -2.69 18.72 -0.36
CA PHE A 134 -1.87 18.41 -1.54
C PHE A 134 -1.89 16.90 -1.84
N PRO A 135 -1.75 16.51 -3.14
CA PRO A 135 -1.73 15.11 -3.55
C PRO A 135 -0.68 14.28 -2.80
N PHE A 136 -1.12 13.21 -2.15
CA PHE A 136 -0.26 12.24 -1.50
C PHE A 136 -0.46 10.87 -2.14
N LEU A 137 0.52 10.44 -2.93
CA LEU A 137 0.43 9.23 -3.73
C LEU A 137 1.34 8.17 -3.12
N PHE A 138 0.89 6.94 -3.03
CA PHE A 138 1.69 5.92 -2.37
C PHE A 138 1.63 4.57 -3.08
N VAL A 139 2.64 3.76 -2.79
CA VAL A 139 2.75 2.39 -3.29
C VAL A 139 2.15 1.45 -2.25
N GLN A 140 1.22 0.59 -2.67
CA GLN A 140 0.82 -0.57 -1.89
C GLN A 140 1.92 -1.63 -2.03
N LEU A 141 2.36 -2.21 -0.91
CA LEU A 141 3.48 -3.16 -0.92
C LEU A 141 3.27 -4.33 -1.90
N PRO A 142 4.34 -4.71 -2.62
CA PRO A 142 4.33 -5.85 -3.53
C PRO A 142 4.23 -7.18 -2.78
N ASN A 143 4.07 -8.25 -3.52
CA ASN A 143 4.24 -9.61 -3.00
C ASN A 143 5.68 -9.85 -2.52
N TYR A 144 5.82 -10.50 -1.38
CA TYR A 144 7.08 -10.88 -0.79
C TYR A 144 6.88 -11.99 0.24
N LEU A 145 7.73 -12.98 0.25
CA LEU A 145 7.69 -14.10 1.18
C LEU A 145 8.77 -13.92 2.24
N SER A 146 8.40 -13.49 3.44
CA SER A 146 9.34 -13.26 4.54
C SER A 146 9.97 -14.57 5.03
N ASP A 147 9.19 -15.65 5.11
CA ASP A 147 9.64 -16.98 5.48
C ASP A 147 10.02 -17.78 4.22
N LYS A 148 11.33 -17.89 3.97
CA LYS A 148 11.89 -18.59 2.80
C LYS A 148 11.73 -20.11 2.85
N THR A 149 11.24 -20.69 3.95
CA THR A 149 10.98 -22.13 4.08
C THR A 149 9.59 -22.50 3.57
N LYS A 150 8.69 -21.54 3.45
CA LYS A 150 7.35 -21.73 2.89
C LYS A 150 7.37 -21.93 1.37
N PRO A 151 6.34 -22.61 0.81
CA PRO A 151 6.14 -22.66 -0.64
C PRO A 151 5.91 -21.26 -1.20
N ASP A 152 6.22 -21.06 -2.49
CA ASP A 152 6.12 -19.75 -3.14
C ASP A 152 4.69 -19.16 -3.03
N HIS A 153 3.68 -20.00 -3.13
CA HIS A 153 2.29 -19.59 -2.88
C HIS A 153 1.68 -20.41 -1.76
N PRO A 154 0.75 -19.84 -0.96
CA PRO A 154 0.10 -20.56 0.12
C PRO A 154 -0.76 -21.70 -0.42
N LEU A 155 -0.61 -22.90 0.17
CA LEU A 155 -1.43 -24.07 -0.16
C LEU A 155 -2.84 -23.95 0.43
N GLU A 156 -2.95 -23.30 1.59
CA GLU A 156 -4.21 -23.02 2.29
C GLU A 156 -4.32 -21.52 2.58
N PRO A 157 -5.54 -20.96 2.73
CA PRO A 157 -5.69 -19.57 3.16
C PRO A 157 -5.00 -19.32 4.51
N GLU A 158 -4.17 -18.30 4.57
CA GLU A 158 -3.35 -18.02 5.74
C GLU A 158 -3.65 -16.63 6.35
N SER A 159 -3.19 -16.44 7.58
CA SER A 159 -3.09 -15.13 8.21
C SER A 159 -1.76 -14.48 7.81
N SER A 160 -1.77 -13.20 7.46
CA SER A 160 -0.60 -12.51 6.93
C SER A 160 -0.55 -11.08 7.43
N ALA A 161 0.50 -10.75 8.16
CA ALA A 161 0.79 -9.37 8.57
C ALA A 161 1.07 -8.47 7.34
N TRP A 162 1.64 -9.03 6.29
CA TRP A 162 1.89 -8.33 5.03
C TRP A 162 0.60 -7.99 4.28
N ALA A 163 -0.39 -8.91 4.29
CA ALA A 163 -1.72 -8.64 3.73
C ALA A 163 -2.48 -7.60 4.57
N GLU A 164 -2.37 -7.65 5.91
CA GLU A 164 -2.95 -6.63 6.80
C GLU A 164 -2.34 -5.25 6.54
N LEU A 165 -1.03 -5.17 6.25
CA LEU A 165 -0.40 -3.89 5.91
C LEU A 165 -0.90 -3.35 4.57
N ARG A 166 -1.03 -4.19 3.55
CA ARG A 166 -1.63 -3.76 2.27
C ARG A 166 -3.06 -3.26 2.44
N ASP A 167 -3.83 -3.90 3.32
CA ASP A 167 -5.18 -3.43 3.66
C ASP A 167 -5.15 -2.09 4.38
N ALA A 168 -4.21 -1.88 5.32
CA ALA A 168 -4.01 -0.60 5.98
C ALA A 168 -3.65 0.51 4.97
N GLN A 169 -2.80 0.22 3.99
CA GLN A 169 -2.50 1.12 2.87
C GLN A 169 -3.76 1.43 2.04
N ARG A 170 -4.55 0.41 1.67
CA ARG A 170 -5.80 0.61 0.94
C ARG A 170 -6.79 1.50 1.70
N LEU A 171 -6.91 1.33 3.01
CA LEU A 171 -7.79 2.13 3.86
C LEU A 171 -7.36 3.62 3.92
N ALA A 172 -6.08 3.93 3.73
CA ALA A 172 -5.60 5.32 3.66
C ALA A 172 -6.15 6.09 2.44
N LEU A 173 -6.72 5.42 1.44
CA LEU A 173 -7.45 6.07 0.33
C LEU A 173 -8.69 6.83 0.78
N SER A 174 -9.16 6.68 2.02
CA SER A 174 -10.21 7.51 2.60
C SER A 174 -9.79 8.96 2.82
N ALA A 175 -8.48 9.25 2.91
CA ALA A 175 -7.97 10.61 2.97
C ALA A 175 -8.13 11.31 1.61
N PRO A 176 -8.54 12.59 1.58
CA PRO A 176 -8.75 13.32 0.32
C PRO A 176 -7.44 13.42 -0.49
N ASN A 177 -7.53 13.56 -1.81
CA ASN A 177 -6.40 13.75 -2.71
C ASN A 177 -5.27 12.71 -2.52
N THR A 178 -5.63 11.46 -2.23
CA THR A 178 -4.71 10.34 -2.21
C THR A 178 -4.86 9.46 -3.44
N GLY A 179 -3.80 8.73 -3.78
CA GLY A 179 -3.80 7.75 -4.86
C GLY A 179 -2.83 6.61 -4.56
N MET A 180 -3.20 5.39 -4.92
CA MET A 180 -2.42 4.19 -4.58
C MET A 180 -1.99 3.43 -5.83
N ALA A 181 -0.70 3.25 -6.00
CA ALA A 181 -0.13 2.35 -6.99
C ALA A 181 -0.11 0.92 -6.42
N VAL A 182 -1.01 0.07 -6.89
CA VAL A 182 -1.04 -1.36 -6.53
C VAL A 182 0.14 -2.06 -7.21
N THR A 183 0.94 -2.82 -6.45
CA THR A 183 2.14 -3.49 -6.96
C THR A 183 2.20 -4.98 -6.61
N ILE A 184 1.06 -5.58 -6.31
CA ILE A 184 0.94 -6.99 -5.92
C ILE A 184 1.50 -7.96 -6.97
N ASP A 185 1.61 -7.54 -8.21
CA ASP A 185 2.12 -8.29 -9.36
C ASP A 185 3.54 -7.90 -9.78
N LEU A 186 4.21 -7.03 -9.03
CA LEU A 186 5.54 -6.49 -9.39
C LEU A 186 6.66 -6.91 -8.42
N GLY A 187 6.33 -7.65 -7.38
CA GLY A 187 7.30 -8.11 -6.38
C GLY A 187 8.12 -9.31 -6.82
N ASP A 188 9.01 -9.69 -5.95
CA ASP A 188 9.77 -10.93 -6.02
C ASP A 188 9.59 -11.66 -4.68
N PRO A 189 9.11 -12.92 -4.66
CA PRO A 189 8.91 -13.65 -3.42
C PRO A 189 10.20 -13.86 -2.62
N ARG A 190 11.35 -13.76 -3.27
CA ARG A 190 12.67 -14.00 -2.66
C ARG A 190 13.46 -12.73 -2.35
N ASP A 191 13.04 -11.57 -2.91
CA ASP A 191 13.69 -10.28 -2.72
C ASP A 191 12.69 -9.22 -2.28
N ILE A 192 12.86 -8.68 -1.07
CA ILE A 192 12.03 -7.59 -0.53
C ILE A 192 12.18 -6.28 -1.34
N HIS A 193 13.24 -6.19 -2.15
CA HIS A 193 13.55 -5.04 -3.00
C HIS A 193 13.28 -5.37 -4.49
N PRO A 194 12.02 -5.39 -4.95
CA PRO A 194 11.72 -5.77 -6.32
C PRO A 194 12.38 -4.83 -7.32
N LYS A 195 12.94 -5.41 -8.39
CA LYS A 195 13.76 -4.68 -9.38
C LYS A 195 12.93 -3.86 -10.36
N ASN A 196 11.64 -4.18 -10.54
CA ASN A 196 10.77 -3.48 -11.50
C ASN A 196 10.33 -2.10 -10.98
N LYS A 197 11.25 -1.14 -10.94
CA LYS A 197 10.95 0.25 -10.54
C LYS A 197 10.27 1.05 -11.65
N VAL A 198 10.38 0.59 -12.91
CA VAL A 198 9.75 1.22 -14.08
C VAL A 198 8.23 1.23 -13.93
N ASP A 199 7.61 0.08 -13.70
CA ASP A 199 6.15 0.00 -13.60
C ASP A 199 5.63 0.61 -12.30
N VAL A 200 6.39 0.54 -11.20
CA VAL A 200 6.06 1.28 -9.96
C VAL A 200 5.97 2.78 -10.24
N GLY A 201 7.01 3.36 -10.85
CA GLY A 201 7.03 4.77 -11.22
C GLY A 201 5.91 5.17 -12.18
N ARG A 202 5.65 4.34 -13.20
CA ARG A 202 4.53 4.54 -14.15
C ARG A 202 3.16 4.50 -13.46
N ARG A 203 2.91 3.56 -12.55
CA ARG A 203 1.64 3.48 -11.81
C ARG A 203 1.46 4.68 -10.88
N LEU A 204 2.50 5.14 -10.20
CA LEU A 204 2.46 6.40 -9.44
C LEU A 204 2.19 7.61 -10.34
N ALA A 205 2.81 7.69 -11.53
CA ALA A 205 2.57 8.77 -12.48
C ALA A 205 1.12 8.78 -13.00
N ARG A 206 0.50 7.62 -13.22
CA ARG A 206 -0.93 7.53 -13.56
C ARG A 206 -1.80 8.09 -12.43
N GLN A 207 -1.49 7.79 -11.17
CA GLN A 207 -2.17 8.38 -10.01
C GLN A 207 -1.99 9.91 -10.00
N ALA A 208 -0.78 10.42 -10.24
CA ALA A 208 -0.53 11.85 -10.29
C ALA A 208 -1.30 12.54 -11.42
N LEU A 209 -1.32 11.97 -12.62
CA LEU A 209 -2.08 12.52 -13.74
C LEU A 209 -3.57 12.66 -13.41
N SER A 210 -4.15 11.69 -12.71
CA SER A 210 -5.54 11.76 -12.27
C SER A 210 -5.74 12.71 -11.10
N VAL A 211 -5.04 12.49 -9.97
CA VAL A 211 -5.29 13.18 -8.70
C VAL A 211 -4.74 14.61 -8.70
N ALA A 212 -3.51 14.80 -9.20
CA ALA A 212 -2.81 16.08 -9.13
C ALA A 212 -3.02 16.98 -10.34
N TYR A 213 -3.32 16.39 -11.52
CA TYR A 213 -3.43 17.11 -12.78
C TYR A 213 -4.83 17.01 -13.42
N GLY A 214 -5.77 16.24 -12.84
CA GLY A 214 -7.16 16.18 -13.28
C GLY A 214 -7.38 15.51 -14.65
N HIS A 215 -6.42 14.68 -15.10
CA HIS A 215 -6.58 13.95 -16.35
C HIS A 215 -7.61 12.83 -16.19
N SER A 216 -8.52 12.70 -17.17
CA SER A 216 -9.48 11.60 -17.23
C SER A 216 -8.80 10.34 -17.75
N LEU A 217 -8.38 9.45 -16.84
CA LEU A 217 -7.81 8.15 -17.15
C LEU A 217 -8.09 7.15 -16.03
N PHE A 218 -8.03 5.87 -16.36
CA PHE A 218 -8.08 4.82 -15.34
C PHE A 218 -6.71 4.72 -14.65
N ALA A 219 -6.61 5.29 -13.45
CA ALA A 219 -5.36 5.39 -12.71
C ALA A 219 -5.08 4.17 -11.84
N SER A 220 -6.13 3.46 -11.39
CA SER A 220 -6.07 2.29 -10.52
C SER A 220 -6.59 1.02 -11.20
N GLY A 221 -6.22 -0.13 -10.67
CA GLY A 221 -6.92 -1.37 -10.87
C GLY A 221 -8.15 -1.48 -9.95
N PRO A 222 -8.91 -2.59 -10.04
CA PRO A 222 -10.13 -2.78 -9.26
C PRO A 222 -9.90 -2.64 -7.75
N LEU A 223 -10.72 -1.80 -7.09
CA LEU A 223 -10.76 -1.62 -5.65
C LEU A 223 -12.08 -2.16 -5.11
N TYR A 224 -12.03 -3.03 -4.10
CA TYR A 224 -13.23 -3.58 -3.47
C TYR A 224 -14.18 -2.47 -3.00
N ARG A 225 -15.46 -2.61 -3.34
CA ARG A 225 -16.51 -1.66 -2.98
C ARG A 225 -17.50 -2.25 -1.98
N SER A 226 -18.11 -3.39 -2.32
CA SER A 226 -19.17 -4.00 -1.51
C SER A 226 -19.36 -5.47 -1.85
N MET A 227 -19.96 -6.20 -0.93
CA MET A 227 -20.36 -7.59 -1.08
C MET A 227 -21.85 -7.75 -0.81
N THR A 228 -22.51 -8.61 -1.55
CA THR A 228 -23.89 -9.06 -1.32
C THR A 228 -23.92 -10.58 -1.36
N ILE A 229 -24.59 -11.21 -0.41
CA ILE A 229 -24.77 -12.67 -0.39
C ILE A 229 -26.06 -13.00 -1.12
N VAL A 230 -25.98 -13.96 -2.06
CA VAL A 230 -27.11 -14.51 -2.82
C VAL A 230 -27.04 -16.03 -2.73
N GLY A 231 -27.89 -16.61 -1.88
CA GLY A 231 -27.82 -18.06 -1.59
C GLY A 231 -26.49 -18.44 -0.95
N ASN A 232 -25.72 -19.29 -1.64
CA ASN A 232 -24.39 -19.74 -1.22
C ASN A 232 -23.25 -19.00 -1.95
N GLU A 233 -23.54 -17.89 -2.61
CA GLU A 233 -22.59 -17.10 -3.35
C GLU A 233 -22.36 -15.73 -2.74
N ALA A 234 -21.12 -15.25 -2.79
CA ALA A 234 -20.74 -13.87 -2.46
C ALA A 234 -20.51 -13.08 -3.77
N HIS A 235 -21.31 -12.05 -3.99
CA HIS A 235 -21.23 -11.18 -5.16
C HIS A 235 -20.47 -9.90 -4.79
N LEU A 236 -19.30 -9.72 -5.38
CA LEU A 236 -18.38 -8.61 -5.09
C LEU A 236 -18.47 -7.53 -6.15
N GLN A 237 -18.55 -6.28 -5.73
CA GLN A 237 -18.52 -5.10 -6.59
C GLN A 237 -17.22 -4.32 -6.37
N PHE A 238 -16.78 -3.61 -7.42
CA PHE A 238 -15.52 -2.89 -7.42
C PHE A 238 -15.70 -1.47 -7.96
N PHE A 239 -14.86 -0.55 -7.45
CA PHE A 239 -14.53 0.69 -8.13
C PHE A 239 -13.41 0.43 -9.15
N ASP A 240 -13.13 1.39 -10.01
CA ASP A 240 -11.98 1.41 -10.95
C ASP A 240 -11.88 0.17 -11.85
N VAL A 241 -13.03 -0.35 -12.27
CA VAL A 241 -13.09 -1.52 -13.15
C VAL A 241 -12.59 -1.24 -14.57
N GLY A 242 -12.38 0.03 -14.93
CA GLY A 242 -11.92 0.42 -16.25
C GLY A 242 -12.82 -0.05 -17.37
N GLY A 243 -12.26 -0.57 -18.45
CA GLY A 243 -12.98 -1.21 -19.55
C GLY A 243 -13.60 -2.56 -19.21
N GLY A 244 -13.52 -3.01 -17.97
CA GLY A 244 -14.08 -4.25 -17.43
C GLY A 244 -13.06 -5.09 -16.66
N LEU A 245 -13.57 -5.99 -15.82
CA LEU A 245 -12.76 -6.95 -15.07
C LEU A 245 -12.23 -8.05 -15.98
N VAL A 246 -10.99 -8.48 -15.76
CA VAL A 246 -10.39 -9.63 -16.44
C VAL A 246 -9.50 -10.42 -15.47
N ALA A 247 -9.33 -11.72 -15.75
CA ALA A 247 -8.31 -12.56 -15.13
C ALA A 247 -7.09 -12.64 -16.05
N LYS A 248 -5.89 -12.48 -15.53
CA LYS A 248 -4.65 -12.78 -16.28
C LYS A 248 -4.44 -14.30 -16.24
N GLY A 249 -5.01 -15.04 -17.19
CA GLY A 249 -4.95 -16.49 -17.27
C GLY A 249 -6.32 -17.15 -17.43
N PRO A 250 -6.37 -18.50 -17.47
CA PRO A 250 -7.59 -19.24 -17.77
C PRO A 250 -8.60 -19.24 -16.62
N GLU A 251 -8.12 -19.10 -15.38
CA GLU A 251 -8.94 -19.15 -14.17
C GLU A 251 -8.69 -17.93 -13.30
N LEU A 252 -9.72 -17.46 -12.60
CA LEU A 252 -9.60 -16.39 -11.62
C LEU A 252 -9.15 -16.97 -10.27
N LYS A 253 -8.06 -16.45 -9.73
CA LYS A 253 -7.38 -16.99 -8.55
C LYS A 253 -7.30 -15.99 -7.39
N GLY A 254 -6.95 -16.49 -6.22
CA GLY A 254 -6.59 -15.70 -5.04
C GLY A 254 -7.77 -15.36 -4.14
N PHE A 255 -8.93 -16.01 -4.32
CA PHE A 255 -10.10 -15.82 -3.47
C PHE A 255 -10.22 -16.90 -2.42
N ALA A 256 -10.51 -16.49 -1.18
CA ALA A 256 -10.87 -17.35 -0.07
C ALA A 256 -12.19 -16.87 0.52
N ILE A 257 -13.02 -17.82 0.99
CA ILE A 257 -14.37 -17.59 1.52
C ILE A 257 -14.53 -18.26 2.87
N ALA A 258 -15.28 -17.67 3.78
CA ALA A 258 -15.58 -18.22 5.11
C ALA A 258 -17.04 -18.07 5.48
N GLY A 259 -17.52 -19.01 6.28
CA GLY A 259 -18.79 -18.95 7.01
C GLY A 259 -18.66 -18.24 8.36
N ALA A 260 -19.68 -18.38 9.19
CA ALA A 260 -19.73 -17.81 10.54
C ALA A 260 -18.68 -18.40 11.50
N ASP A 261 -18.10 -19.55 11.17
CA ASP A 261 -17.01 -20.19 11.91
C ASP A 261 -15.65 -19.50 11.71
N GLN A 262 -15.58 -18.50 10.82
CA GLN A 262 -14.39 -17.72 10.48
C GLN A 262 -13.24 -18.52 9.87
N LYS A 263 -13.51 -19.74 9.38
CA LYS A 263 -12.51 -20.59 8.73
C LYS A 263 -12.54 -20.33 7.23
N PHE A 264 -11.44 -19.77 6.71
CA PHE A 264 -11.29 -19.54 5.28
C PHE A 264 -10.86 -20.81 4.56
N VAL A 265 -11.51 -21.06 3.41
CA VAL A 265 -11.13 -22.08 2.44
C VAL A 265 -10.96 -21.43 1.07
N TRP A 266 -10.16 -22.03 0.19
CA TRP A 266 -10.08 -21.56 -1.19
C TRP A 266 -11.42 -21.65 -1.90
N ALA A 267 -11.74 -20.65 -2.67
CA ALA A 267 -13.02 -20.51 -3.33
C ALA A 267 -12.88 -20.50 -4.86
N LYS A 268 -13.89 -21.00 -5.54
CA LYS A 268 -14.09 -20.77 -6.96
C LYS A 268 -14.57 -19.33 -7.14
N ALA A 269 -14.00 -18.63 -8.12
CA ALA A 269 -14.38 -17.28 -8.45
C ALA A 269 -14.59 -17.13 -9.95
N SER A 270 -15.58 -16.35 -10.36
CA SER A 270 -15.88 -16.07 -11.77
C SER A 270 -16.23 -14.60 -11.95
N ILE A 271 -15.87 -14.04 -13.11
CA ILE A 271 -16.24 -12.69 -13.51
C ILE A 271 -17.58 -12.73 -14.23
N VAL A 272 -18.57 -12.01 -13.70
CA VAL A 272 -19.91 -11.86 -14.30
C VAL A 272 -20.18 -10.38 -14.53
N GLY A 273 -19.98 -9.91 -15.76
CA GLY A 273 -19.97 -8.48 -16.08
C GLY A 273 -18.86 -7.75 -15.31
N ASN A 274 -19.22 -6.74 -14.52
CA ASN A 274 -18.29 -5.99 -13.66
C ASN A 274 -18.33 -6.43 -12.18
N LYS A 275 -18.69 -7.68 -11.92
CA LYS A 275 -18.73 -8.29 -10.58
C LYS A 275 -17.87 -9.55 -10.56
N VAL A 276 -17.43 -9.93 -9.38
CA VAL A 276 -16.86 -11.27 -9.13
C VAL A 276 -17.83 -12.04 -8.25
N VAL A 277 -18.18 -13.25 -8.65
CA VAL A 277 -19.00 -14.19 -7.90
C VAL A 277 -18.07 -15.24 -7.30
N VAL A 278 -18.16 -15.43 -6.00
CA VAL A 278 -17.26 -16.31 -5.21
C VAL A 278 -18.10 -17.32 -4.45
N SER A 279 -17.74 -18.60 -4.52
CA SER A 279 -18.41 -19.68 -3.81
C SER A 279 -17.47 -20.84 -3.49
N SER A 280 -17.88 -21.68 -2.53
CA SER A 280 -17.20 -22.94 -2.19
C SER A 280 -18.24 -23.98 -1.74
N GLU A 281 -18.09 -25.22 -2.17
CA GLU A 281 -18.93 -26.34 -1.70
C GLU A 281 -18.79 -26.59 -0.20
N GLN A 282 -17.65 -26.16 0.40
CA GLN A 282 -17.38 -26.29 1.83
C GLN A 282 -18.06 -25.20 2.68
N VAL A 283 -18.60 -24.13 2.04
CA VAL A 283 -19.19 -22.98 2.74
C VAL A 283 -20.60 -22.69 2.20
N ALA A 284 -21.58 -23.38 2.76
CA ALA A 284 -22.98 -23.24 2.34
C ALA A 284 -23.60 -21.85 2.66
N ARG A 285 -23.07 -21.16 3.67
CA ARG A 285 -23.53 -19.82 4.11
C ARG A 285 -22.33 -18.88 4.27
N PRO A 286 -21.85 -18.28 3.18
CA PRO A 286 -20.72 -17.37 3.23
C PRO A 286 -21.07 -16.08 3.97
N VAL A 287 -20.10 -15.56 4.74
CA VAL A 287 -20.20 -14.26 5.43
C VAL A 287 -18.99 -13.37 5.14
N ALA A 288 -17.86 -13.95 4.69
CA ALA A 288 -16.65 -13.20 4.42
C ALA A 288 -15.90 -13.73 3.20
N VAL A 289 -15.25 -12.81 2.49
CA VAL A 289 -14.35 -13.11 1.37
C VAL A 289 -13.04 -12.33 1.56
N ARG A 290 -11.92 -12.97 1.24
CA ARG A 290 -10.60 -12.33 1.13
C ARG A 290 -10.05 -12.55 -0.28
N TYR A 291 -9.35 -11.55 -0.79
CA TYR A 291 -8.66 -11.63 -2.07
C TYR A 291 -7.19 -11.29 -1.90
N ALA A 292 -6.30 -12.15 -2.46
CA ALA A 292 -4.85 -11.99 -2.40
C ALA A 292 -4.33 -11.78 -0.96
N TRP A 293 -4.94 -12.48 0.01
CA TRP A 293 -4.68 -12.32 1.44
C TRP A 293 -3.59 -13.30 1.89
N ALA A 294 -2.35 -13.00 1.52
CA ALA A 294 -1.15 -13.77 1.86
C ALA A 294 0.09 -12.88 1.70
N ASP A 295 1.24 -13.33 2.17
CA ASP A 295 2.54 -12.68 1.95
C ASP A 295 2.87 -12.63 0.45
N ASN A 296 2.80 -13.77 -0.23
CA ASN A 296 2.99 -13.91 -1.67
C ASN A 296 1.81 -14.66 -2.30
N PRO A 297 0.67 -13.98 -2.57
CA PRO A 297 -0.53 -14.62 -3.09
C PRO A 297 -0.42 -15.01 -4.57
N ASP A 298 -1.00 -16.15 -4.97
CA ASP A 298 -1.31 -16.44 -6.36
C ASP A 298 -2.63 -15.75 -6.73
N CYS A 299 -2.55 -14.59 -7.38
CA CYS A 299 -3.70 -13.74 -7.68
C CYS A 299 -3.57 -13.07 -9.04
N ASN A 300 -4.70 -12.86 -9.74
CA ASN A 300 -4.66 -12.44 -11.13
C ASN A 300 -5.84 -11.57 -11.60
N LEU A 301 -6.67 -11.05 -10.68
CA LEU A 301 -7.73 -10.12 -11.05
C LEU A 301 -7.11 -8.77 -11.45
N CYS A 302 -7.52 -8.23 -12.59
CA CYS A 302 -7.16 -6.90 -13.07
C CYS A 302 -8.29 -6.27 -13.89
N ASN A 303 -8.13 -5.01 -14.29
CA ASN A 303 -8.96 -4.41 -15.32
C ASN A 303 -8.35 -4.61 -16.72
N LYS A 304 -9.10 -4.25 -17.76
CA LYS A 304 -8.63 -4.34 -19.16
C LYS A 304 -7.44 -3.45 -19.46
N GLU A 305 -7.17 -2.43 -18.64
CA GLU A 305 -5.99 -1.58 -18.72
C GLU A 305 -4.74 -2.26 -18.15
N GLY A 306 -4.86 -3.51 -17.65
CA GLY A 306 -3.78 -4.32 -17.13
C GLY A 306 -3.35 -3.96 -15.70
N LEU A 307 -4.13 -3.13 -15.00
CA LEU A 307 -3.86 -2.74 -13.62
C LEU A 307 -4.46 -3.77 -12.66
N SER A 308 -3.63 -4.32 -11.77
CA SER A 308 -4.02 -5.37 -10.83
C SER A 308 -4.95 -4.86 -9.75
N ALA A 309 -5.91 -5.70 -9.34
CA ALA A 309 -6.78 -5.40 -8.21
C ALA A 309 -5.98 -5.34 -6.90
N SER A 310 -6.34 -4.39 -6.05
CA SER A 310 -5.79 -4.34 -4.69
C SER A 310 -6.25 -5.54 -3.88
N PRO A 311 -5.38 -6.21 -3.11
CA PRO A 311 -5.79 -7.13 -2.06
C PRO A 311 -6.81 -6.50 -1.12
N PHE A 312 -7.76 -7.29 -0.64
CA PHE A 312 -8.79 -6.83 0.28
C PHE A 312 -9.34 -7.95 1.16
N ARG A 313 -10.05 -7.56 2.20
CA ARG A 313 -10.95 -8.39 3.00
C ARG A 313 -12.31 -7.73 3.12
N THR A 314 -13.36 -8.51 3.31
CA THR A 314 -14.73 -8.03 3.55
C THR A 314 -15.13 -8.12 5.02
N ASP A 315 -14.34 -8.81 5.82
CA ASP A 315 -14.50 -8.99 7.26
C ASP A 315 -13.74 -7.92 8.05
N ASP A 316 -14.08 -7.78 9.32
CA ASP A 316 -13.42 -6.93 10.32
C ASP A 316 -12.85 -7.74 11.49
N TRP A 317 -12.71 -9.05 11.33
CA TRP A 317 -12.23 -9.96 12.38
C TRP A 317 -10.79 -9.60 12.78
N PRO A 318 -10.43 -9.85 14.07
CA PRO A 318 -9.08 -9.59 14.52
C PRO A 318 -8.03 -10.31 13.63
N GLY A 319 -7.04 -9.55 13.20
CA GLY A 319 -5.89 -10.07 12.47
C GLY A 319 -4.72 -10.43 13.39
N VAL A 320 -3.65 -10.92 12.80
CA VAL A 320 -2.44 -11.33 13.57
C VAL A 320 -1.70 -10.15 14.18
N THR A 321 -1.92 -8.93 13.68
CA THR A 321 -1.26 -7.72 14.19
C THR A 321 -2.15 -6.87 15.10
N THR A 322 -3.39 -7.30 15.40
CA THR A 322 -4.39 -6.48 16.11
C THR A 322 -3.92 -5.97 17.46
N ASN A 323 -3.13 -6.76 18.20
CA ASN A 323 -2.64 -6.40 19.54
C ASN A 323 -1.14 -6.05 19.56
N VAL A 324 -0.54 -5.82 18.39
CA VAL A 324 0.89 -5.49 18.28
C VAL A 324 1.07 -4.00 18.08
N LEU A 325 1.65 -3.30 19.06
CA LEU A 325 1.79 -1.84 19.10
C LEU A 325 3.24 -1.33 19.05
N LYS A 326 4.25 -2.21 19.01
CA LYS A 326 5.67 -1.82 18.98
C LYS A 326 6.54 -2.81 18.17
#